data_c457a7ef932e923b25520fa963b78100
#
_entry.id   c457a7ef932e923b25520fa963b78100
#
_cell.length_a   1.000
_cell.length_b   1.000
_cell.length_c   1.000
_cell.angle_alpha   90.00
_cell.angle_beta   90.00
_cell.angle_gamma   90.00
#
_symmetry.space_group_name_H-M   'P 1'
#
loop_
_entity.id
_entity.type
_entity.pdbx_description
1 polymer ?
#
loop_
_entity_poly.entity_id
_entity_poly.type
_entity_poly.pdbx_seq_one_letter_code
_entity_poly.pdbx_strand_id
1 'polypeptide(L)'
;MTLLIASSSIGVIATGHAESSAVSVGRELAHSYDHGNCLACHSAPTDELAVTLANIAPPLLNMKERFPVRKVLFEYIWDARNTNPDTIMPPFGSHEILSSSEIHKIIDYLYTL
;
A
#
# COMPACT_ATOMS: atom_id res chain seq x y z
N MET A 1 19.21 -26.02 55.48
CA MET A 1 19.26 -24.63 54.98
C MET A 1 19.22 -24.71 53.48
N THR A 2 18.01 -24.66 52.91
CA THR A 2 17.75 -24.89 51.49
C THR A 2 17.60 -23.58 50.77
N LEU A 3 18.49 -23.27 49.84
CA LEU A 3 18.52 -22.04 49.08
C LEU A 3 17.61 -22.17 47.86
N LEU A 4 16.50 -21.44 47.80
CA LEU A 4 15.60 -21.31 46.67
C LEU A 4 16.15 -20.27 45.72
N ILE A 5 16.60 -20.71 44.53
CA ILE A 5 16.99 -19.80 43.44
C ILE A 5 15.73 -19.48 42.63
N ALA A 6 15.24 -18.25 42.71
CA ALA A 6 14.16 -17.77 41.89
C ALA A 6 14.70 -17.41 40.50
N SER A 7 14.26 -18.16 39.46
CA SER A 7 14.57 -17.89 38.08
C SER A 7 13.61 -16.83 37.54
N SER A 8 14.09 -15.58 37.37
CA SER A 8 13.31 -14.51 36.72
C SER A 8 13.41 -14.65 35.21
N SER A 9 12.35 -15.12 34.57
CA SER A 9 12.22 -15.11 33.13
C SER A 9 11.89 -13.70 32.63
N ILE A 10 12.85 -13.04 32.02
CA ILE A 10 12.62 -11.76 31.34
C ILE A 10 11.97 -12.09 30.00
N GLY A 11 10.66 -11.86 29.91
CA GLY A 11 9.91 -11.97 28.67
C GLY A 11 10.33 -10.82 27.72
N VAL A 12 10.97 -11.16 26.62
CA VAL A 12 11.23 -10.23 25.51
C VAL A 12 9.89 -9.98 24.81
N ILE A 13 9.30 -8.81 25.04
CA ILE A 13 8.14 -8.37 24.29
C ILE A 13 8.64 -7.88 22.94
N ALA A 14 8.51 -8.69 21.90
CA ALA A 14 8.72 -8.25 20.53
C ALA A 14 7.58 -7.32 20.15
N THR A 15 7.82 -6.00 20.16
CA THR A 15 6.92 -5.00 19.61
C THR A 15 7.04 -4.99 18.08
N GLY A 16 6.63 -6.08 17.44
CA GLY A 16 6.35 -6.07 16.02
C GLY A 16 5.09 -5.25 15.80
N HIS A 17 5.19 -4.14 15.09
CA HIS A 17 4.01 -3.43 14.61
C HIS A 17 3.33 -4.35 13.60
N ALA A 18 2.27 -5.03 14.02
CA ALA A 18 1.43 -5.80 13.11
C ALA A 18 0.81 -4.81 12.12
N GLU A 19 1.11 -5.00 10.83
CA GLU A 19 0.45 -4.27 9.75
C GLU A 19 -1.06 -4.47 9.87
N SER A 20 -1.85 -3.40 9.70
CA SER A 20 -3.30 -3.54 9.75
C SER A 20 -3.77 -4.45 8.60
N SER A 21 -4.85 -5.21 8.82
CA SER A 21 -5.41 -6.10 7.80
C SER A 21 -5.80 -5.35 6.51
N ALA A 22 -6.20 -4.07 6.63
CA ALA A 22 -6.52 -3.23 5.47
C ALA A 22 -5.29 -2.89 4.64
N VAL A 23 -4.14 -2.61 5.28
CA VAL A 23 -2.87 -2.30 4.60
C VAL A 23 -2.34 -3.54 3.88
N SER A 24 -2.34 -4.72 4.52
CA SER A 24 -1.87 -5.95 3.89
C SER A 24 -2.74 -6.35 2.69
N VAL A 25 -4.06 -6.23 2.79
CA VAL A 25 -4.96 -6.47 1.66
C VAL A 25 -4.75 -5.42 0.56
N GLY A 26 -4.56 -4.16 0.92
CA GLY A 26 -4.26 -3.09 -0.04
C GLY A 26 -2.97 -3.33 -0.81
N ARG A 27 -1.92 -3.81 -0.13
CA ARG A 27 -0.67 -4.22 -0.78
C ARG A 27 -0.91 -5.36 -1.77
N GLU A 28 -1.61 -6.41 -1.35
CA GLU A 28 -1.92 -7.55 -2.21
C GLU A 28 -2.68 -7.11 -3.47
N LEU A 29 -3.70 -6.28 -3.33
CA LEU A 29 -4.46 -5.73 -4.44
C LEU A 29 -3.59 -4.89 -5.39
N ALA A 30 -2.68 -4.07 -4.85
CA ALA A 30 -1.78 -3.24 -5.65
C ALA A 30 -0.73 -4.06 -6.42
N HIS A 31 -0.29 -5.19 -5.87
CA HIS A 31 0.71 -6.06 -6.49
C HIS A 31 0.09 -7.09 -7.45
N SER A 32 -1.18 -7.44 -7.27
CA SER A 32 -1.84 -8.51 -8.03
C SER A 32 -2.10 -8.13 -9.49
N TYR A 33 -1.75 -9.03 -10.42
CA TYR A 33 -2.05 -8.92 -11.84
C TYR A 33 -3.54 -8.81 -12.14
N ASP A 34 -4.36 -9.49 -11.35
CA ASP A 34 -5.80 -9.57 -11.55
C ASP A 34 -6.56 -8.38 -10.97
N HIS A 35 -5.86 -7.45 -10.32
CA HIS A 35 -6.43 -6.29 -9.63
C HIS A 35 -5.74 -4.99 -10.05
N GLY A 36 -5.03 -4.33 -9.13
CA GLY A 36 -4.40 -3.04 -9.40
C GLY A 36 -3.21 -3.13 -10.34
N ASN A 37 -2.37 -4.15 -10.16
CA ASN A 37 -1.13 -4.34 -10.89
C ASN A 37 -0.29 -3.05 -11.00
N CYS A 38 -0.26 -2.28 -9.93
CA CYS A 38 0.37 -0.95 -9.87
C CYS A 38 1.87 -1.02 -10.20
N LEU A 39 2.52 -2.12 -9.80
CA LEU A 39 3.95 -2.32 -9.99
C LEU A 39 4.35 -2.64 -11.44
N ALA A 40 3.40 -2.82 -12.33
CA ALA A 40 3.69 -2.90 -13.77
C ALA A 40 4.22 -1.56 -14.33
N CYS A 41 3.83 -0.44 -13.72
CA CYS A 41 4.20 0.90 -14.17
C CYS A 41 4.93 1.71 -13.09
N HIS A 42 4.60 1.52 -11.80
CA HIS A 42 5.17 2.25 -10.67
C HIS A 42 6.23 1.42 -9.95
N SER A 43 7.31 2.06 -9.52
CA SER A 43 8.18 1.53 -8.48
C SER A 43 7.64 1.88 -7.08
N ALA A 44 7.99 1.09 -6.07
CA ALA A 44 7.69 1.35 -4.66
C ALA A 44 8.97 1.16 -3.83
N PRO A 45 9.89 2.16 -3.83
CA PRO A 45 11.26 1.96 -3.32
C PRO A 45 11.36 1.64 -1.82
N THR A 46 10.34 1.97 -1.04
CA THR A 46 10.31 1.71 0.41
C THR A 46 9.58 0.41 0.78
N ASP A 47 8.97 -0.27 -0.18
CA ASP A 47 8.37 -1.59 0.04
C ASP A 47 9.35 -2.69 -0.37
N GLU A 48 9.91 -3.40 0.60
CA GLU A 48 10.85 -4.49 0.37
C GLU A 48 10.24 -5.68 -0.40
N LEU A 49 8.92 -5.78 -0.42
CA LEU A 49 8.18 -6.81 -1.16
C LEU A 49 7.88 -6.40 -2.62
N ALA A 50 8.09 -5.14 -2.96
CA ALA A 50 7.83 -4.61 -4.30
C ALA A 50 9.03 -4.87 -5.23
N VAL A 51 9.09 -6.05 -5.80
CA VAL A 51 10.13 -6.42 -6.76
C VAL A 51 9.73 -5.92 -8.16
N THR A 52 10.15 -4.69 -8.50
CA THR A 52 9.88 -4.10 -9.80
C THR A 52 11.02 -3.17 -10.24
N LEU A 53 11.25 -3.11 -11.56
CA LEU A 53 12.12 -2.14 -12.23
C LEU A 53 11.29 -1.11 -13.03
N ALA A 54 10.00 -1.04 -12.77
CA ALA A 54 9.10 -0.16 -13.50
C ALA A 54 9.46 1.31 -13.30
N ASN A 55 9.43 2.08 -14.39
CA ASN A 55 9.72 3.51 -14.43
C ASN A 55 8.80 4.28 -15.39
N ILE A 56 7.70 3.67 -15.81
CA ILE A 56 6.72 4.26 -16.75
C ILE A 56 5.93 5.37 -16.04
N ALA A 57 5.63 5.16 -14.76
CA ALA A 57 4.89 6.08 -13.91
C ALA A 57 5.75 6.57 -12.73
N PRO A 58 5.37 7.68 -12.06
CA PRO A 58 6.10 8.17 -10.91
C PRO A 58 6.24 7.11 -9.79
N PRO A 59 7.36 7.08 -9.05
CA PRO A 59 7.52 6.17 -7.93
C PRO A 59 6.46 6.42 -6.86
N LEU A 60 5.97 5.33 -6.27
CA LEU A 60 5.07 5.36 -5.12
C LEU A 60 5.92 5.63 -3.87
N LEU A 61 6.11 6.90 -3.57
CA LEU A 61 6.97 7.38 -2.50
C LEU A 61 6.39 8.65 -1.90
N ASN A 62 6.44 8.79 -0.57
CA ASN A 62 5.89 9.93 0.17
C ASN A 62 4.42 10.21 -0.19
N MET A 63 3.64 9.16 -0.34
CA MET A 63 2.30 9.25 -0.92
C MET A 63 1.36 10.09 -0.05
N LYS A 64 1.46 9.99 1.28
CA LYS A 64 0.62 10.78 2.19
C LYS A 64 0.95 12.27 2.15
N GLU A 65 2.21 12.63 1.94
CA GLU A 65 2.65 14.02 1.81
C GLU A 65 2.24 14.61 0.46
N ARG A 66 2.35 13.83 -0.61
CA ARG A 66 1.96 14.23 -1.97
C ARG A 66 0.45 14.34 -2.14
N PHE A 67 -0.31 13.51 -1.44
CA PHE A 67 -1.77 13.45 -1.47
C PHE A 67 -2.35 13.52 -0.05
N PRO A 68 -2.21 14.66 0.64
CA PRO A 68 -2.70 14.80 2.02
C PRO A 68 -4.23 14.65 2.14
N VAL A 69 -4.95 14.96 1.06
CA VAL A 69 -6.41 14.79 0.98
C VAL A 69 -6.72 13.46 0.31
N ARG A 70 -7.12 12.47 1.10
CA ARG A 70 -7.40 11.10 0.66
C ARG A 70 -8.34 11.03 -0.56
N LYS A 71 -9.35 11.90 -0.59
CA LYS A 71 -10.31 11.98 -1.71
C LYS A 71 -9.63 12.26 -3.04
N VAL A 72 -8.60 13.10 -3.06
CA VAL A 72 -7.86 13.44 -4.29
C VAL A 72 -7.14 12.21 -4.83
N LEU A 73 -6.45 11.43 -3.97
CA LEU A 73 -5.81 10.19 -4.39
C LEU A 73 -6.83 9.14 -4.84
N PHE A 74 -7.97 9.05 -4.14
CA PHE A 74 -9.05 8.17 -4.55
C PHE A 74 -9.54 8.49 -5.96
N GLU A 75 -9.81 9.77 -6.27
CA GLU A 75 -10.27 10.21 -7.57
C GLU A 75 -9.25 9.94 -8.69
N TYR A 76 -7.95 10.09 -8.37
CA TYR A 76 -6.88 9.72 -9.29
C TYR A 76 -6.89 8.23 -9.66
N ILE A 77 -7.05 7.36 -8.68
CA ILE A 77 -7.10 5.90 -8.91
C ILE A 77 -8.43 5.53 -9.57
N TRP A 78 -9.51 6.20 -9.19
CA TRP A 78 -10.83 5.96 -9.76
C TRP A 78 -10.85 6.19 -11.27
N ASP A 79 -10.38 7.36 -11.69
CA ASP A 79 -10.26 7.71 -13.11
C ASP A 79 -9.29 8.88 -13.31
N ALA A 80 -8.03 8.58 -13.57
CA ALA A 80 -6.99 9.59 -13.76
C ALA A 80 -7.20 10.48 -14.99
N ARG A 81 -8.05 10.06 -15.95
CA ARG A 81 -8.38 10.86 -17.15
C ARG A 81 -9.09 12.16 -16.81
N ASN A 82 -9.76 12.24 -15.66
CA ASN A 82 -10.40 13.48 -15.20
C ASN A 82 -9.39 14.60 -14.92
N THR A 83 -8.14 14.24 -14.63
CA THR A 83 -7.05 15.20 -14.37
C THR A 83 -6.07 15.28 -15.53
N ASN A 84 -5.77 14.15 -16.16
CA ASN A 84 -4.88 14.03 -17.32
C ASN A 84 -5.55 13.17 -18.40
N PRO A 85 -6.22 13.77 -19.40
CA PRO A 85 -6.91 13.03 -20.46
C PRO A 85 -6.01 12.10 -21.27
N ASP A 86 -4.70 12.37 -21.32
CA ASP A 86 -3.73 11.59 -22.10
C ASP A 86 -3.04 10.51 -21.24
N THR A 87 -3.49 10.28 -20.01
CA THR A 87 -2.90 9.26 -19.14
C THR A 87 -3.11 7.86 -19.68
N ILE A 88 -2.08 7.02 -19.48
CA ILE A 88 -2.18 5.57 -19.73
C ILE A 88 -2.56 4.80 -18.47
N MET A 89 -2.69 5.47 -17.32
CA MET A 89 -3.14 4.83 -16.08
C MET A 89 -4.57 4.32 -16.25
N PRO A 90 -4.84 3.03 -16.01
CA PRO A 90 -6.19 2.50 -16.15
C PRO A 90 -7.19 3.19 -15.22
N PRO A 91 -8.43 3.43 -15.67
CA PRO A 91 -9.49 4.00 -14.84
C PRO A 91 -10.11 2.92 -13.94
N PHE A 92 -9.41 2.53 -12.90
CA PHE A 92 -9.70 1.36 -12.07
C PHE A 92 -11.11 1.34 -11.48
N GLY A 93 -11.64 2.49 -11.07
CA GLY A 93 -12.98 2.58 -10.52
C GLY A 93 -14.04 2.67 -11.59
N SER A 94 -13.93 3.61 -12.54
CA SER A 94 -14.94 3.84 -13.55
C SER A 94 -15.11 2.68 -14.54
N HIS A 95 -14.08 1.87 -14.74
CA HIS A 95 -14.13 0.63 -15.55
C HIS A 95 -14.35 -0.63 -14.70
N GLU A 96 -14.68 -0.48 -13.41
CA GLU A 96 -15.02 -1.58 -12.52
C GLU A 96 -13.92 -2.65 -12.37
N ILE A 97 -12.65 -2.26 -12.56
CA ILE A 97 -11.48 -3.11 -12.34
C ILE A 97 -11.30 -3.33 -10.83
N LEU A 98 -11.50 -2.25 -10.05
CA LEU A 98 -11.46 -2.24 -8.60
C LEU A 98 -12.75 -1.63 -8.05
N SER A 99 -13.26 -2.18 -6.97
CA SER A 99 -14.34 -1.56 -6.20
C SER A 99 -13.83 -0.35 -5.41
N SER A 100 -14.76 0.51 -4.99
CA SER A 100 -14.45 1.63 -4.09
C SER A 100 -13.76 1.17 -2.80
N SER A 101 -14.21 0.05 -2.21
CA SER A 101 -13.61 -0.52 -1.00
C SER A 101 -12.18 -0.98 -1.23
N GLU A 102 -11.90 -1.62 -2.37
CA GLU A 102 -10.56 -2.06 -2.74
C GLU A 102 -9.61 -0.88 -2.96
N ILE A 103 -10.07 0.18 -3.63
CA ILE A 103 -9.29 1.41 -3.80
C ILE A 103 -8.95 2.02 -2.44
N HIS A 104 -9.88 2.05 -1.49
CA HIS A 104 -9.60 2.55 -0.14
C HIS A 104 -8.52 1.73 0.59
N LYS A 105 -8.52 0.42 0.45
CA LYS A 105 -7.48 -0.46 1.02
C LYS A 105 -6.12 -0.22 0.34
N ILE A 106 -6.11 -0.06 -0.97
CA ILE A 106 -4.89 0.31 -1.71
C ILE A 106 -4.34 1.65 -1.20
N ILE A 107 -5.18 2.66 -0.96
CA ILE A 107 -4.74 3.93 -0.40
C ILE A 107 -4.17 3.77 1.00
N ASP A 108 -4.75 2.90 1.85
CA ASP A 108 -4.17 2.59 3.17
C ASP A 108 -2.74 2.06 3.05
N TYR A 109 -2.50 1.17 2.10
CA TYR A 109 -1.16 0.69 1.78
C TYR A 109 -0.26 1.80 1.22
N LEU A 110 -0.71 2.56 0.23
CA LEU A 110 0.06 3.64 -0.39
C LEU A 110 0.52 4.68 0.63
N TYR A 111 -0.27 4.94 1.65
CA TYR A 111 0.07 5.89 2.71
C TYR A 111 1.15 5.38 3.68
N THR A 112 1.59 4.15 3.53
CA THR A 112 2.76 3.61 4.25
C THR A 112 4.08 3.82 3.49
N LEU A 113 4.03 4.26 2.24
CA LEU A 113 5.17 4.42 1.33
C LEU A 113 5.78 5.81 1.35
#